data_e4a17efe178382e384fae1c506128d77
#
_entry.id   e4a17efe178382e384fae1c506128d77
#
_cell.length_a   1.000
_cell.length_b   1.000
_cell.length_c   1.000
_cell.angle_alpha   90.00
_cell.angle_beta   90.00
_cell.angle_gamma   90.00
#
_symmetry.space_group_name_H-M   'P 1'
#
loop_
_entity.id
_entity.type
_entity.pdbx_description
1 polymer ?
#
loop_
_entity_poly.entity_id
_entity_poly.type
_entity_poly.pdbx_seq_one_letter_code
_entity_poly.pdbx_strand_id
1 'polypeptide(L)'
;MNILITRPSPYGEQLVNKLFFFGKFAYHLPLICFSTGKELCSLEQKLNLLSEGDFLCIISQNALKYAHNQLLDIGISWPTKLAYYSIGHATSVMMYKLSGILVKYPTIQETSENLLQLPELIYSYGKRALILRGNNGRTVLDDTLQRRGVFVASCECYTRQPLQYNREEQLFKLLELNIQIIVVTSWEILQHLYYLIPESYRTSWLIRCKLIVVSVRLAQLARRLGWTDIIVAQSANNEILTHILIKNS
;
A
#
# COMPACT_ATOMS: atom_id res chain seq x y z
N MET A 1 26.16 -9.39 -4.39
CA MET A 1 25.39 -9.54 -3.14
C MET A 1 23.98 -10.02 -3.46
N ASN A 2 23.43 -10.95 -2.69
CA ASN A 2 22.09 -11.47 -2.94
C ASN A 2 21.05 -10.66 -2.16
N ILE A 3 19.91 -10.40 -2.79
CA ILE A 3 18.92 -9.42 -2.34
C ILE A 3 17.63 -10.13 -1.97
N LEU A 4 17.04 -9.80 -0.83
CA LEU A 4 15.70 -10.21 -0.41
C LEU A 4 14.70 -9.08 -0.66
N ILE A 5 13.67 -9.35 -1.46
CA ILE A 5 12.56 -8.42 -1.73
C ILE A 5 11.33 -8.90 -0.97
N THR A 6 10.87 -8.10 0.01
CA THR A 6 9.75 -8.49 0.90
C THR A 6 8.42 -7.83 0.54
N ARG A 7 8.39 -7.09 -0.56
CA ARG A 7 7.19 -6.40 -1.05
C ARG A 7 6.11 -7.38 -1.50
N PRO A 8 4.82 -7.03 -1.34
CA PRO A 8 3.74 -7.84 -1.89
C PRO A 8 3.75 -7.85 -3.43
N SER A 9 3.13 -8.90 -3.97
CA SER A 9 2.84 -9.00 -5.41
C SER A 9 1.90 -7.88 -5.87
N PRO A 10 2.00 -7.42 -7.14
CA PRO A 10 2.98 -7.80 -8.16
C PRO A 10 4.28 -6.99 -8.07
N TYR A 11 4.37 -6.02 -7.18
CA TYR A 11 5.49 -5.06 -7.13
C TYR A 11 6.82 -5.71 -6.74
N GLY A 12 6.78 -6.78 -5.92
CA GLY A 12 7.97 -7.53 -5.53
C GLY A 12 8.58 -8.27 -6.72
N GLU A 13 7.76 -9.02 -7.46
CA GLU A 13 8.19 -9.75 -8.66
C GLU A 13 8.71 -8.82 -9.75
N GLN A 14 8.02 -7.70 -9.98
CA GLN A 14 8.47 -6.68 -10.93
C GLN A 14 9.87 -6.15 -10.58
N LEU A 15 10.15 -5.95 -9.29
CA LEU A 15 11.48 -5.50 -8.85
C LEU A 15 12.54 -6.60 -9.04
N VAL A 16 12.20 -7.85 -8.70
CA VAL A 16 13.09 -9.00 -8.93
C VAL A 16 13.43 -9.15 -10.42
N ASN A 17 12.42 -9.14 -11.29
CA ASN A 17 12.61 -9.23 -12.73
C ASN A 17 13.49 -8.08 -13.25
N LYS A 18 13.26 -6.86 -12.73
CA LYS A 18 14.06 -5.70 -13.13
C LYS A 18 15.52 -5.85 -12.69
N LEU A 19 15.79 -6.31 -11.48
CA LEU A 19 17.14 -6.56 -10.99
C LEU A 19 17.85 -7.66 -11.79
N PHE A 20 17.14 -8.68 -12.23
CA PHE A 20 17.68 -9.74 -13.09
C PHE A 20 18.25 -9.20 -14.39
N PHE A 21 17.58 -8.23 -15.05
CA PHE A 21 18.12 -7.57 -16.26
C PHE A 21 19.44 -6.83 -16.02
N PHE A 22 19.73 -6.45 -14.78
CA PHE A 22 20.99 -5.82 -14.39
C PHE A 22 22.00 -6.81 -13.80
N GLY A 23 21.78 -8.12 -13.99
CA GLY A 23 22.67 -9.17 -13.49
C GLY A 23 22.71 -9.30 -11.96
N LYS A 24 21.66 -8.82 -11.25
CA LYS A 24 21.56 -8.91 -9.80
C LYS A 24 20.64 -10.04 -9.40
N PHE A 25 21.11 -10.91 -8.50
CA PHE A 25 20.27 -11.95 -7.93
C PHE A 25 19.37 -11.38 -6.84
N ALA A 26 18.07 -11.61 -6.96
CA ALA A 26 17.08 -11.22 -5.95
C ALA A 26 16.07 -12.35 -5.73
N TYR A 27 15.74 -12.59 -4.46
CA TYR A 27 14.72 -13.54 -4.04
C TYR A 27 13.48 -12.80 -3.55
N HIS A 28 12.30 -13.23 -4.02
CA HIS A 28 11.03 -12.66 -3.60
C HIS A 28 10.41 -13.45 -2.46
N LEU A 29 10.25 -12.82 -1.31
CA LEU A 29 9.55 -13.35 -0.15
C LEU A 29 8.50 -12.34 0.31
N PRO A 30 7.32 -12.29 -0.32
CA PRO A 30 6.26 -11.40 0.11
C PRO A 30 5.78 -11.77 1.51
N LEU A 31 5.66 -10.80 2.42
CA LEU A 31 5.24 -11.05 3.80
C LEU A 31 3.78 -10.71 4.06
N ILE A 32 3.15 -10.05 3.09
CA ILE A 32 1.72 -9.74 3.06
C ILE A 32 1.18 -10.02 1.67
N CYS A 33 -0.10 -10.38 1.60
CA CYS A 33 -0.85 -10.48 0.37
C CYS A 33 -2.10 -9.61 0.42
N PHE A 34 -2.64 -9.35 -0.76
CA PHE A 34 -3.92 -8.68 -0.95
C PHE A 34 -4.91 -9.67 -1.56
N SER A 35 -6.15 -9.66 -1.07
CA SER A 35 -7.26 -10.44 -1.61
C SER A 35 -8.53 -9.59 -1.67
N THR A 36 -9.55 -10.09 -2.31
CA THR A 36 -10.87 -9.44 -2.42
C THR A 36 -11.44 -9.12 -1.03
N GLY A 37 -11.92 -7.90 -0.86
CA GLY A 37 -12.60 -7.47 0.36
C GLY A 37 -14.01 -8.03 0.44
N LYS A 38 -14.49 -8.21 1.67
CA LYS A 38 -15.81 -8.83 1.94
C LYS A 38 -17.01 -8.02 1.44
N GLU A 39 -16.83 -6.72 1.21
CA GLU A 39 -17.90 -5.82 0.77
C GLU A 39 -17.82 -5.47 -0.71
N LEU A 40 -16.81 -5.98 -1.43
CA LEU A 40 -16.60 -5.62 -2.83
C LEU A 40 -17.78 -6.01 -3.73
N CYS A 41 -18.42 -7.15 -3.47
CA CYS A 41 -19.62 -7.59 -4.23
C CYS A 41 -20.81 -6.63 -4.04
N SER A 42 -20.88 -5.86 -2.97
CA SER A 42 -21.93 -4.86 -2.74
C SER A 42 -21.60 -3.46 -3.27
N LEU A 43 -20.48 -3.30 -3.98
CA LEU A 43 -20.02 -2.00 -4.49
C LEU A 43 -21.05 -1.33 -5.38
N GLU A 44 -21.64 -2.05 -6.33
CA GLU A 44 -22.70 -1.55 -7.22
C GLU A 44 -23.87 -0.99 -6.41
N GLN A 45 -24.38 -1.78 -5.47
CA GLN A 45 -25.51 -1.35 -4.63
C GLN A 45 -25.18 -0.07 -3.84
N LYS A 46 -23.96 0.04 -3.30
CA LYS A 46 -23.49 1.23 -2.58
C LYS A 46 -23.34 2.44 -3.50
N LEU A 47 -22.86 2.25 -4.73
CA LEU A 47 -22.79 3.33 -5.73
C LEU A 47 -24.16 3.84 -6.13
N ASN A 48 -25.15 2.96 -6.28
CA ASN A 48 -26.52 3.29 -6.66
C ASN A 48 -27.28 4.09 -5.57
N LEU A 49 -26.78 4.11 -4.33
CA LEU A 49 -27.33 4.94 -3.26
C LEU A 49 -26.86 6.41 -3.34
N LEU A 50 -25.86 6.71 -4.17
CA LEU A 50 -25.33 8.05 -4.33
C LEU A 50 -26.04 8.80 -5.47
N SER A 51 -26.23 10.10 -5.28
CA SER A 51 -26.86 11.01 -6.21
C SER A 51 -25.92 12.12 -6.66
N GLU A 52 -26.34 12.92 -7.62
CA GLU A 52 -25.58 14.11 -8.02
C GLU A 52 -25.33 15.04 -6.82
N GLY A 53 -24.07 15.46 -6.67
CA GLY A 53 -23.62 16.27 -5.53
C GLY A 53 -23.01 15.45 -4.37
N ASP A 54 -23.26 14.15 -4.34
CA ASP A 54 -22.58 13.20 -3.44
C ASP A 54 -21.15 12.91 -3.92
N PHE A 55 -20.36 12.21 -3.11
CA PHE A 55 -18.97 12.03 -3.46
C PHE A 55 -18.39 10.67 -3.07
N LEU A 56 -17.29 10.33 -3.73
CA LEU A 56 -16.55 9.10 -3.53
C LEU A 56 -15.11 9.40 -3.14
N CYS A 57 -14.65 8.79 -2.04
CA CYS A 57 -13.28 8.89 -1.56
C CYS A 57 -12.52 7.58 -1.80
N ILE A 58 -11.44 7.63 -2.57
CA ILE A 58 -10.59 6.49 -2.89
C ILE A 58 -9.29 6.61 -2.10
N ILE A 59 -9.12 5.83 -1.04
CA ILE A 59 -8.02 6.06 -0.11
C ILE A 59 -6.73 5.31 -0.45
N SER A 60 -6.74 4.42 -1.45
CA SER A 60 -5.53 3.74 -1.93
C SER A 60 -5.66 3.23 -3.36
N GLN A 61 -4.52 3.04 -4.04
CA GLN A 61 -4.48 2.42 -5.37
C GLN A 61 -5.03 0.99 -5.37
N ASN A 62 -4.83 0.23 -4.30
CA ASN A 62 -5.40 -1.11 -4.18
C ASN A 62 -6.93 -1.06 -4.10
N ALA A 63 -7.51 -0.16 -3.31
CA ALA A 63 -8.96 0.01 -3.26
C ALA A 63 -9.53 0.35 -4.63
N LEU A 64 -8.87 1.27 -5.36
CA LEU A 64 -9.24 1.61 -6.73
C LEU A 64 -9.16 0.40 -7.67
N LYS A 65 -8.05 -0.34 -7.65
CA LYS A 65 -7.83 -1.49 -8.53
C LYS A 65 -8.89 -2.56 -8.34
N TYR A 66 -9.16 -2.95 -7.08
CA TYR A 66 -10.17 -3.97 -6.79
C TYR A 66 -11.58 -3.49 -7.17
N ALA A 67 -11.92 -2.24 -6.83
CA ALA A 67 -13.21 -1.66 -7.19
C ALA A 67 -13.40 -1.55 -8.71
N HIS A 68 -12.38 -1.10 -9.44
CA HIS A 68 -12.43 -0.98 -10.90
C HIS A 68 -12.59 -2.34 -11.59
N ASN A 69 -11.82 -3.35 -11.17
CA ASN A 69 -11.96 -4.70 -11.72
C ASN A 69 -13.36 -5.26 -11.46
N GLN A 70 -13.90 -5.10 -10.26
CA GLN A 70 -15.26 -5.52 -9.92
C GLN A 70 -16.31 -4.88 -10.84
N LEU A 71 -16.19 -3.57 -11.08
CA LEU A 71 -17.12 -2.86 -11.98
C LEU A 71 -16.99 -3.33 -13.43
N LEU A 72 -15.76 -3.57 -13.91
CA LEU A 72 -15.53 -4.14 -15.25
C LEU A 72 -16.13 -5.52 -15.39
N ASP A 73 -15.93 -6.40 -14.39
CA ASP A 73 -16.42 -7.78 -14.41
C ASP A 73 -17.95 -7.85 -14.50
N ILE A 74 -18.65 -6.86 -13.95
CA ILE A 74 -20.12 -6.76 -14.01
C ILE A 74 -20.63 -5.81 -15.10
N GLY A 75 -19.74 -5.26 -15.95
CA GLY A 75 -20.12 -4.40 -17.08
C GLY A 75 -20.58 -2.99 -16.69
N ILE A 76 -20.21 -2.50 -15.52
CA ILE A 76 -20.63 -1.18 -15.00
C ILE A 76 -19.50 -0.15 -15.08
N SER A 77 -19.84 1.05 -15.52
CA SER A 77 -18.94 2.19 -15.55
C SER A 77 -19.02 3.01 -14.26
N TRP A 78 -17.95 3.72 -13.95
CA TRP A 78 -17.94 4.66 -12.82
C TRP A 78 -18.98 5.77 -13.01
N PRO A 79 -19.75 6.14 -11.97
CA PRO A 79 -20.73 7.23 -12.04
C PRO A 79 -20.07 8.57 -12.35
N THR A 80 -20.47 9.25 -13.42
CA THR A 80 -19.87 10.53 -13.86
C THR A 80 -20.41 11.77 -13.13
N LYS A 81 -21.54 11.62 -12.41
CA LYS A 81 -22.19 12.74 -11.70
C LYS A 81 -21.67 12.94 -10.27
N LEU A 82 -20.79 12.09 -9.80
CA LEU A 82 -20.19 12.19 -8.47
C LEU A 82 -18.91 13.03 -8.48
N ALA A 83 -18.59 13.64 -7.35
CA ALA A 83 -17.27 14.20 -7.10
C ALA A 83 -16.33 13.11 -6.59
N TYR A 84 -15.09 13.10 -7.06
CA TYR A 84 -14.10 12.08 -6.69
C TYR A 84 -12.92 12.69 -5.94
N TYR A 85 -12.54 12.04 -4.85
CA TYR A 85 -11.45 12.46 -3.99
C TYR A 85 -10.49 11.29 -3.72
N SER A 86 -9.20 11.58 -3.58
CA SER A 86 -8.19 10.60 -3.15
C SER A 86 -7.24 11.21 -2.14
N ILE A 87 -6.58 10.35 -1.34
CA ILE A 87 -5.56 10.82 -0.39
C ILE A 87 -4.30 11.27 -1.14
N GLY A 88 -3.91 10.56 -2.21
CA GLY A 88 -2.65 10.81 -2.90
C GLY A 88 -2.76 10.96 -4.41
N HIS A 89 -1.80 11.71 -4.97
CA HIS A 89 -1.65 11.94 -6.40
C HIS A 89 -1.61 10.65 -7.23
N ALA A 90 -0.88 9.63 -6.75
CA ALA A 90 -0.76 8.37 -7.49
C ALA A 90 -2.11 7.64 -7.71
N THR A 91 -3.03 7.74 -6.74
CA THR A 91 -4.40 7.20 -6.86
C THR A 91 -5.23 8.02 -7.84
N SER A 92 -5.10 9.35 -7.80
CA SER A 92 -5.76 10.27 -8.72
C SER A 92 -5.35 10.00 -10.18
N VAL A 93 -4.06 9.90 -10.45
CA VAL A 93 -3.54 9.57 -11.80
C VAL A 93 -4.01 8.20 -12.26
N MET A 94 -4.02 7.21 -11.38
CA MET A 94 -4.51 5.87 -11.71
C MET A 94 -6.00 5.90 -12.08
N MET A 95 -6.84 6.62 -11.32
CA MET A 95 -8.27 6.74 -11.63
C MET A 95 -8.50 7.40 -12.99
N TYR A 96 -7.78 8.49 -13.27
CA TYR A 96 -7.87 9.16 -14.59
C TYR A 96 -7.50 8.21 -15.73
N LYS A 97 -6.42 7.44 -15.59
CA LYS A 97 -6.00 6.46 -16.61
C LYS A 97 -7.02 5.35 -16.84
N LEU A 98 -7.72 4.92 -15.80
CA LEU A 98 -8.68 3.82 -15.87
C LEU A 98 -10.08 4.24 -16.35
N SER A 99 -10.48 5.48 -16.09
CA SER A 99 -11.87 5.91 -16.30
C SER A 99 -12.05 7.28 -16.97
N GLY A 100 -10.98 8.04 -17.15
CA GLY A 100 -11.04 9.44 -17.62
C GLY A 100 -11.56 10.44 -16.56
N ILE A 101 -11.89 9.98 -15.34
CA ILE A 101 -12.47 10.82 -14.30
C ILE A 101 -11.38 11.56 -13.54
N LEU A 102 -11.55 12.87 -13.39
CA LEU A 102 -10.68 13.73 -12.59
C LEU A 102 -10.95 13.54 -11.09
N VAL A 103 -9.90 13.39 -10.32
CA VAL A 103 -9.96 13.16 -8.88
C VAL A 103 -9.21 14.26 -8.15
N LYS A 104 -9.86 14.93 -7.19
CA LYS A 104 -9.23 15.94 -6.33
C LYS A 104 -8.45 15.27 -5.21
N TYR A 105 -7.29 15.82 -4.87
CA TYR A 105 -6.41 15.30 -3.80
C TYR A 105 -5.67 16.47 -3.14
N PRO A 106 -5.18 16.30 -1.90
CA PRO A 106 -4.42 17.35 -1.22
C PRO A 106 -3.03 17.52 -1.85
N THR A 107 -2.63 18.77 -2.11
CA THR A 107 -1.35 19.10 -2.78
C THR A 107 -0.18 19.30 -1.82
N ILE A 108 -0.45 19.55 -0.53
CA ILE A 108 0.59 19.83 0.47
C ILE A 108 1.16 18.54 1.05
N GLN A 109 0.30 17.66 1.56
CA GLN A 109 0.67 16.36 2.10
C GLN A 109 -0.44 15.35 1.81
N GLU A 110 -0.07 14.17 1.35
CA GLU A 110 -0.98 13.07 1.00
C GLU A 110 -1.49 12.36 2.26
N THR A 111 -2.33 13.02 3.04
CA THR A 111 -2.93 12.52 4.29
C THR A 111 -4.43 12.71 4.32
N SER A 112 -5.13 11.91 5.13
CA SER A 112 -6.58 12.05 5.33
C SER A 112 -6.92 13.41 5.94
N GLU A 113 -6.06 13.90 6.82
CA GLU A 113 -6.21 15.19 7.50
C GLU A 113 -6.19 16.35 6.50
N ASN A 114 -5.24 16.32 5.55
CA ASN A 114 -5.16 17.35 4.50
C ASN A 114 -6.25 17.19 3.44
N LEU A 115 -6.68 15.98 3.12
CA LEU A 115 -7.85 15.75 2.26
C LEU A 115 -9.09 16.44 2.85
N LEU A 116 -9.31 16.32 4.16
CA LEU A 116 -10.42 16.93 4.88
C LEU A 116 -10.37 18.46 4.93
N GLN A 117 -9.26 19.10 4.54
CA GLN A 117 -9.14 20.56 4.42
C GLN A 117 -9.61 21.09 3.05
N LEU A 118 -9.94 20.23 2.10
CA LEU A 118 -10.50 20.69 0.83
C LEU A 118 -11.86 21.38 1.09
N PRO A 119 -12.11 22.57 0.50
CA PRO A 119 -13.32 23.34 0.76
C PRO A 119 -14.61 22.55 0.57
N GLU A 120 -14.66 21.71 -0.47
CA GLU A 120 -15.83 20.90 -0.79
C GLU A 120 -16.15 19.82 0.27
N LEU A 121 -15.13 19.37 1.03
CA LEU A 121 -15.30 18.44 2.14
C LEU A 121 -15.54 19.13 3.47
N ILE A 122 -15.15 20.41 3.59
CA ILE A 122 -15.53 21.25 4.74
C ILE A 122 -17.02 21.55 4.71
N TYR A 123 -17.53 21.94 3.54
CA TYR A 123 -18.95 22.34 3.33
C TYR A 123 -19.77 21.17 2.73
N SER A 124 -19.72 20.00 3.36
CA SER A 124 -20.35 18.77 2.83
C SER A 124 -21.57 18.30 3.63
N TYR A 125 -22.12 19.15 4.50
CA TYR A 125 -23.31 18.83 5.30
C TYR A 125 -24.48 18.30 4.44
N GLY A 126 -25.12 17.24 4.90
CA GLY A 126 -26.29 16.62 4.25
C GLY A 126 -25.98 15.75 3.03
N LYS A 127 -24.73 15.71 2.56
CA LYS A 127 -24.29 14.86 1.44
C LYS A 127 -24.07 13.41 1.90
N ARG A 128 -24.03 12.50 0.91
CA ARG A 128 -23.58 11.11 1.11
C ARG A 128 -22.16 10.95 0.59
N ALA A 129 -21.40 10.11 1.25
CA ALA A 129 -20.04 9.75 0.88
C ALA A 129 -19.86 8.23 0.85
N LEU A 130 -19.22 7.70 -0.17
CA LEU A 130 -18.74 6.32 -0.19
C LEU A 130 -17.21 6.32 -0.14
N ILE A 131 -16.66 5.62 0.86
CA ILE A 131 -15.21 5.51 1.04
C ILE A 131 -14.75 4.13 0.60
N LEU A 132 -13.93 4.06 -0.45
CA LEU A 132 -13.31 2.82 -0.93
C LEU A 132 -11.99 2.59 -0.19
N ARG A 133 -11.88 1.47 0.54
CA ARG A 133 -10.77 1.20 1.45
C ARG A 133 -10.37 -0.27 1.52
N GLY A 134 -9.30 -0.57 2.22
CA GLY A 134 -8.97 -1.91 2.70
C GLY A 134 -9.46 -2.16 4.12
N ASN A 135 -9.29 -3.38 4.61
CA ASN A 135 -9.77 -3.84 5.93
C ASN A 135 -9.16 -3.09 7.15
N ASN A 136 -8.00 -2.48 7.03
CA ASN A 136 -7.27 -1.85 8.14
C ASN A 136 -7.10 -0.32 7.93
N GLY A 137 -8.08 0.35 7.32
CA GLY A 137 -8.02 1.79 7.10
C GLY A 137 -8.25 2.60 8.40
N ARG A 138 -7.63 3.79 8.49
CA ARG A 138 -7.90 4.75 9.57
C ARG A 138 -9.33 5.26 9.47
N THR A 139 -9.98 5.49 10.63
CA THR A 139 -11.35 6.02 10.71
C THR A 139 -11.42 7.54 10.67
N VAL A 140 -10.29 8.26 10.69
CA VAL A 140 -10.23 9.73 10.75
C VAL A 140 -11.09 10.41 9.68
N LEU A 141 -11.09 9.87 8.45
CA LEU A 141 -11.88 10.42 7.35
C LEU A 141 -13.37 10.23 7.63
N ASP A 142 -13.77 9.02 7.99
CA ASP A 142 -15.14 8.63 8.31
C ASP A 142 -15.69 9.49 9.47
N ASP A 143 -14.98 9.48 10.60
CA ASP A 143 -15.38 10.15 11.84
C ASP A 143 -15.52 11.67 11.64
N THR A 144 -14.62 12.26 10.84
CA THR A 144 -14.65 13.71 10.61
C THR A 144 -15.78 14.09 9.65
N LEU A 145 -16.02 13.34 8.59
CA LEU A 145 -17.11 13.58 7.67
C LEU A 145 -18.46 13.40 8.37
N GLN A 146 -18.63 12.36 9.20
CA GLN A 146 -19.83 12.16 9.99
C GLN A 146 -20.09 13.32 10.96
N ARG A 147 -19.06 13.82 11.65
CA ARG A 147 -19.18 15.02 12.51
C ARG A 147 -19.57 16.27 11.74
N ARG A 148 -19.28 16.34 10.44
CA ARG A 148 -19.71 17.43 9.54
C ARG A 148 -21.11 17.21 8.97
N GLY A 149 -21.84 16.16 9.42
CA GLY A 149 -23.19 15.84 8.98
C GLY A 149 -23.29 15.16 7.62
N VAL A 150 -22.22 14.48 7.18
CA VAL A 150 -22.20 13.62 5.99
C VAL A 150 -22.70 12.23 6.33
N PHE A 151 -23.53 11.63 5.49
CA PHE A 151 -23.93 10.22 5.58
C PHE A 151 -22.83 9.35 4.95
N VAL A 152 -21.94 8.82 5.79
CA VAL A 152 -20.75 8.07 5.35
C VAL A 152 -21.07 6.58 5.29
N ALA A 153 -20.85 5.97 4.12
CA ALA A 153 -20.73 4.54 3.91
C ALA A 153 -19.30 4.18 3.52
N SER A 154 -18.83 2.99 3.84
CA SER A 154 -17.57 2.48 3.35
C SER A 154 -17.75 1.20 2.54
N CYS A 155 -16.77 0.88 1.70
CA CYS A 155 -16.65 -0.38 0.99
C CYS A 155 -15.26 -0.95 1.21
N GLU A 156 -15.19 -2.09 1.89
CA GLU A 156 -13.96 -2.86 2.01
C GLU A 156 -13.69 -3.56 0.68
N CYS A 157 -12.90 -2.90 -0.18
CA CYS A 157 -12.61 -3.39 -1.52
C CYS A 157 -11.57 -4.52 -1.54
N TYR A 158 -10.64 -4.51 -0.57
CA TYR A 158 -9.59 -5.53 -0.46
C TYR A 158 -9.24 -5.79 1.00
N THR A 159 -8.76 -7.00 1.25
CA THR A 159 -8.13 -7.35 2.52
C THR A 159 -6.63 -7.41 2.36
N ARG A 160 -5.94 -7.07 3.43
CA ARG A 160 -4.50 -7.18 3.57
C ARG A 160 -4.21 -8.16 4.69
N GLN A 161 -3.47 -9.21 4.38
CA GLN A 161 -3.24 -10.32 5.30
C GLN A 161 -1.75 -10.70 5.33
N PRO A 162 -1.20 -11.08 6.49
CA PRO A 162 0.13 -11.67 6.56
C PRO A 162 0.16 -13.02 5.84
N LEU A 163 1.25 -13.30 5.13
CA LEU A 163 1.54 -14.62 4.61
C LEU A 163 2.21 -15.46 5.71
N GLN A 164 1.72 -16.67 5.89
CA GLN A 164 2.26 -17.60 6.85
C GLN A 164 3.35 -18.46 6.20
N TYR A 165 4.49 -18.58 6.86
CA TYR A 165 5.62 -19.38 6.45
C TYR A 165 6.10 -20.25 7.59
N ASN A 166 6.65 -21.42 7.26
CA ASN A 166 7.44 -22.19 8.21
C ASN A 166 8.74 -21.42 8.50
N ARG A 167 8.95 -21.04 9.76
CA ARG A 167 10.04 -20.15 10.17
C ARG A 167 11.42 -20.77 9.96
N GLU A 168 11.57 -22.05 10.28
CA GLU A 168 12.85 -22.77 10.16
C GLU A 168 13.20 -22.99 8.69
N GLU A 169 12.26 -23.48 7.91
CA GLU A 169 12.44 -23.69 6.47
C GLU A 169 12.83 -22.41 5.75
N GLN A 170 12.14 -21.29 6.03
CA GLN A 170 12.47 -20.01 5.41
C GLN A 170 13.84 -19.49 5.86
N LEU A 171 14.18 -19.64 7.13
CA LEU A 171 15.53 -19.29 7.62
C LEU A 171 16.61 -20.06 6.85
N PHE A 172 16.52 -21.39 6.80
CA PHE A 172 17.51 -22.21 6.08
C PHE A 172 17.64 -21.77 4.62
N LYS A 173 16.54 -21.57 3.94
CA LYS A 173 16.53 -21.08 2.56
C LYS A 173 17.20 -19.72 2.39
N LEU A 174 16.95 -18.77 3.29
CA LEU A 174 17.57 -17.44 3.24
C LEU A 174 19.07 -17.50 3.53
N LEU A 175 19.51 -18.41 4.40
CA LEU A 175 20.94 -18.63 4.69
C LEU A 175 21.64 -19.30 3.49
N GLU A 176 21.06 -20.34 2.90
CA GLU A 176 21.56 -20.98 1.68
C GLU A 176 21.70 -20.00 0.51
N LEU A 177 20.71 -19.13 0.35
CA LEU A 177 20.73 -18.06 -0.66
C LEU A 177 21.74 -16.97 -0.34
N ASN A 178 22.42 -17.03 0.81
CA ASN A 178 23.40 -16.05 1.26
C ASN A 178 22.89 -14.60 1.09
N ILE A 179 21.68 -14.34 1.64
CA ILE A 179 21.06 -13.01 1.58
C ILE A 179 21.88 -12.01 2.40
N GLN A 180 22.21 -10.88 1.78
CA GLN A 180 23.03 -9.82 2.36
C GLN A 180 22.33 -8.46 2.36
N ILE A 181 21.36 -8.26 1.48
CA ILE A 181 20.58 -7.02 1.37
C ILE A 181 19.09 -7.36 1.49
N ILE A 182 18.36 -6.57 2.26
CA ILE A 182 16.92 -6.76 2.48
C ILE A 182 16.19 -5.46 2.13
N VAL A 183 15.14 -5.54 1.32
CA VAL A 183 14.30 -4.40 0.95
C VAL A 183 12.97 -4.49 1.68
N VAL A 184 12.65 -3.46 2.49
CA VAL A 184 11.40 -3.37 3.25
C VAL A 184 10.71 -2.04 2.98
N THR A 185 9.40 -2.08 2.67
CA THR A 185 8.63 -0.90 2.26
C THR A 185 7.60 -0.42 3.27
N SER A 186 7.38 -1.14 4.38
CA SER A 186 6.49 -0.70 5.45
C SER A 186 6.89 -1.28 6.81
N TRP A 187 6.41 -0.65 7.89
CA TRP A 187 6.63 -1.13 9.25
C TRP A 187 6.04 -2.53 9.46
N GLU A 188 4.85 -2.79 8.97
CA GLU A 188 4.20 -4.08 9.07
C GLU A 188 5.04 -5.20 8.41
N ILE A 189 5.57 -4.94 7.21
CA ILE A 189 6.48 -5.88 6.53
C ILE A 189 7.74 -6.11 7.37
N LEU A 190 8.32 -5.04 7.95
CA LEU A 190 9.50 -5.16 8.81
C LEU A 190 9.21 -6.01 10.06
N GLN A 191 8.05 -5.81 10.68
CA GLN A 191 7.64 -6.62 11.84
C GLN A 191 7.45 -8.09 11.45
N HIS A 192 6.74 -8.37 10.35
CA HIS A 192 6.56 -9.76 9.88
C HIS A 192 7.89 -10.43 9.57
N LEU A 193 8.83 -9.72 8.93
CA LEU A 193 10.18 -10.25 8.69
C LEU A 193 10.91 -10.56 10.00
N TYR A 194 10.91 -9.59 10.93
CA TYR A 194 11.61 -9.73 12.21
C TYR A 194 11.10 -10.91 13.01
N TYR A 195 9.78 -11.11 13.05
CA TYR A 195 9.18 -12.22 13.77
C TYR A 195 9.20 -13.56 12.99
N LEU A 196 9.32 -13.52 11.68
CA LEU A 196 9.53 -14.72 10.87
C LEU A 196 10.88 -15.39 11.23
N ILE A 197 11.91 -14.59 11.46
CA ILE A 197 13.24 -15.12 11.78
C ILE A 197 13.30 -15.53 13.27
N PRO A 198 13.75 -16.78 13.58
CA PRO A 198 13.98 -17.23 14.94
C PRO A 198 14.91 -16.30 15.72
N GLU A 199 14.67 -16.14 17.02
CA GLU A 199 15.34 -15.14 17.86
C GLU A 199 16.86 -15.27 17.85
N SER A 200 17.38 -16.50 17.88
CA SER A 200 18.81 -16.79 17.83
C SER A 200 19.51 -16.27 16.57
N TYR A 201 18.77 -16.08 15.47
CA TYR A 201 19.29 -15.60 14.19
C TYR A 201 18.99 -14.13 13.93
N ARG A 202 18.18 -13.48 14.77
CA ARG A 202 17.90 -12.03 14.59
C ARG A 202 19.16 -11.20 14.76
N THR A 203 19.93 -11.44 15.83
CA THR A 203 21.16 -10.70 16.15
C THR A 203 22.38 -11.20 15.38
N SER A 204 22.47 -12.52 15.15
CA SER A 204 23.63 -13.13 14.51
C SER A 204 23.65 -12.97 12.99
N TRP A 205 22.49 -12.84 12.35
CA TRP A 205 22.36 -12.75 10.90
C TRP A 205 21.44 -11.61 10.43
N LEU A 206 20.16 -11.57 10.83
CA LEU A 206 19.15 -10.70 10.22
C LEU A 206 19.53 -9.23 10.28
N ILE A 207 19.87 -8.69 11.48
CA ILE A 207 20.19 -7.26 11.64
C ILE A 207 21.57 -6.88 11.10
N ARG A 208 22.38 -7.86 10.70
CA ARG A 208 23.66 -7.63 10.02
C ARG A 208 23.50 -7.49 8.51
N CYS A 209 22.36 -7.93 7.95
CA CYS A 209 22.04 -7.66 6.56
C CYS A 209 21.82 -6.15 6.37
N LYS A 210 22.34 -5.62 5.27
CA LYS A 210 22.06 -4.25 4.84
C LYS A 210 20.56 -4.09 4.59
N LEU A 211 19.94 -3.09 5.21
CA LEU A 211 18.51 -2.85 5.10
C LEU A 211 18.22 -1.63 4.21
N ILE A 212 17.42 -1.82 3.17
CA ILE A 212 16.91 -0.71 2.34
C ILE A 212 15.46 -0.46 2.70
N VAL A 213 15.17 0.77 3.14
CA VAL A 213 13.83 1.21 3.57
C VAL A 213 13.40 2.45 2.78
N VAL A 214 12.10 2.74 2.75
CA VAL A 214 11.53 3.79 1.89
C VAL A 214 11.25 5.12 2.61
N SER A 215 11.58 5.22 3.89
CA SER A 215 11.39 6.46 4.65
C SER A 215 12.30 6.55 5.88
N VAL A 216 12.60 7.78 6.30
CA VAL A 216 13.36 8.05 7.54
C VAL A 216 12.66 7.47 8.77
N ARG A 217 11.34 7.56 8.84
CA ARG A 217 10.55 6.97 9.93
C ARG A 217 10.76 5.45 10.02
N LEU A 218 10.75 4.75 8.89
CA LEU A 218 10.97 3.29 8.86
C LEU A 218 12.40 2.95 9.27
N ALA A 219 13.39 3.75 8.87
CA ALA A 219 14.78 3.60 9.32
C ALA A 219 14.92 3.76 10.84
N GLN A 220 14.24 4.73 11.43
CA GLN A 220 14.25 4.91 12.90
C GLN A 220 13.65 3.69 13.64
N LEU A 221 12.57 3.13 13.11
CA LEU A 221 11.94 1.92 13.66
C LEU A 221 12.86 0.69 13.52
N ALA A 222 13.55 0.55 12.39
CA ALA A 222 14.53 -0.52 12.16
C ALA A 222 15.72 -0.41 13.13
N ARG A 223 16.23 0.80 13.39
CA ARG A 223 17.29 1.01 14.38
C ARG A 223 16.89 0.56 15.79
N ARG A 224 15.63 0.77 16.18
CA ARG A 224 15.11 0.27 17.48
C ARG A 224 15.09 -1.26 17.57
N LEU A 225 15.04 -1.96 16.45
CA LEU A 225 15.15 -3.41 16.35
C LEU A 225 16.61 -3.91 16.25
N GLY A 226 17.59 -2.99 16.17
CA GLY A 226 19.01 -3.30 16.16
C GLY A 226 19.74 -3.13 14.83
N TRP A 227 19.06 -2.77 13.73
CA TRP A 227 19.75 -2.51 12.45
C TRP A 227 20.64 -1.30 12.50
N THR A 228 21.87 -1.45 11.99
CA THR A 228 22.87 -0.36 11.90
C THR A 228 23.15 0.07 10.47
N ASP A 229 23.21 -0.88 9.52
CA ASP A 229 23.47 -0.61 8.08
C ASP A 229 22.14 -0.41 7.35
N ILE A 230 21.69 0.83 7.23
CA ILE A 230 20.38 1.19 6.67
C ILE A 230 20.54 2.27 5.60
N ILE A 231 19.96 2.01 4.43
CA ILE A 231 19.82 2.99 3.34
C ILE A 231 18.35 3.40 3.21
N VAL A 232 18.11 4.71 3.09
CA VAL A 232 16.77 5.28 2.89
C VAL A 232 16.57 5.64 1.42
N ALA A 233 15.66 4.94 0.75
CA ALA A 233 15.35 5.14 -0.66
C ALA A 233 14.37 6.29 -0.95
N GLN A 234 13.77 6.90 0.08
CA GLN A 234 12.80 7.99 0.01
C GLN A 234 11.52 7.68 -0.79
N SER A 235 11.42 6.53 -1.45
CA SER A 235 10.25 6.11 -2.22
C SER A 235 10.19 4.60 -2.36
N ALA A 236 8.95 4.06 -2.46
CA ALA A 236 8.71 2.66 -2.79
C ALA A 236 8.67 2.39 -4.31
N ASN A 237 9.02 3.38 -5.15
CA ASN A 237 9.06 3.22 -6.60
C ASN A 237 10.15 2.21 -7.01
N ASN A 238 9.82 1.27 -7.89
CA ASN A 238 10.76 0.24 -8.35
C ASN A 238 11.97 0.81 -9.10
N GLU A 239 11.83 1.94 -9.81
CA GLU A 239 12.97 2.60 -10.51
C GLU A 239 14.02 3.07 -9.50
N ILE A 240 13.55 3.77 -8.44
CA ILE A 240 14.41 4.30 -7.38
C ILE A 240 15.07 3.16 -6.61
N LEU A 241 14.28 2.13 -6.25
CA LEU A 241 14.81 0.95 -5.57
C LEU A 241 15.85 0.21 -6.41
N THR A 242 15.60 0.03 -7.71
CA THR A 242 16.56 -0.60 -8.64
C THR A 242 17.86 0.18 -8.69
N HIS A 243 17.80 1.49 -8.85
CA HIS A 243 19.01 2.33 -8.91
C HIS A 243 19.85 2.23 -7.62
N ILE A 244 19.20 2.25 -6.46
CA ILE A 244 19.89 2.11 -5.17
C ILE A 244 20.50 0.72 -5.02
N LEU A 245 19.77 -0.33 -5.41
CA LEU A 245 20.24 -1.71 -5.31
C LEU A 245 21.41 -1.99 -6.24
N ILE A 246 21.42 -1.46 -7.46
CA ILE A 246 22.56 -1.60 -8.38
C ILE A 246 23.82 -0.97 -7.81
N LYS A 247 23.71 0.19 -7.16
CA LYS A 247 24.87 0.90 -6.57
C LYS A 247 25.45 0.23 -5.33
N ASN A 248 24.63 -0.56 -4.60
CA ASN A 248 24.98 -1.08 -3.28
C ASN A 248 25.08 -2.62 -3.21
N SER A 249 24.93 -3.33 -4.33
CA SER A 249 25.00 -4.79 -4.39
C SER A 249 26.13 -5.32 -5.29
#